data_a5ad84ddd1723b7924d36665e1ce455d
#
_entry.id   a5ad84ddd1723b7924d36665e1ce455d
#
_cell.length_a   1.000
_cell.length_b   1.000
_cell.length_c   1.000
_cell.angle_alpha   90.00
_cell.angle_beta   90.00
_cell.angle_gamma   90.00
#
_symmetry.space_group_name_H-M   'P 1'
#
loop_
_entity.id
_entity.type
_entity.pdbx_description
1 polymer ?
#
loop_
_entity_poly.entity_id
_entity_poly.type
_entity_poly.pdbx_seq_one_letter_code
_entity_poly.pdbx_strand_id
1 'polypeptide(L)'
;MNHIDVIVVGSGAGGMLAAIRAHDLGLKVILLEKSDRYGGTSAQSGGAIWIPNNYSSHPGDSTEAALAYLKTVTEGAVPEAKLARYAEVSVQMPAYLASLGVHYYVDPPLTAPDYYPSAPGASPGGRTMCVKPMDGAVLGEEFFRLREQQPQHRLLEKISIDIPEGIQLSNKSKGWIGTLLRIFANYFGNRRWRRRTYRDQRLTLGNSLIGGLLKATGG
;
A
#
# COMPACT_ATOMS: atom_id res chain seq x y z
N MET A 1 -14.40 14.93 31.84
CA MET A 1 -14.85 14.57 30.46
C MET A 1 -13.61 14.32 29.64
N ASN A 2 -13.54 13.18 28.98
CA ASN A 2 -12.42 12.93 28.05
C ASN A 2 -12.63 13.80 26.80
N HIS A 3 -11.90 14.89 26.69
CA HIS A 3 -11.91 15.73 25.49
C HIS A 3 -11.26 14.98 24.34
N ILE A 4 -11.88 14.97 23.17
CA ILE A 4 -11.34 14.44 21.91
C ILE A 4 -11.10 15.61 20.98
N ASP A 5 -9.88 15.71 20.47
CA ASP A 5 -9.46 16.81 19.59
C ASP A 5 -9.82 16.56 18.13
N VAL A 6 -9.75 15.30 17.68
CA VAL A 6 -9.98 14.94 16.27
C VAL A 6 -10.80 13.66 16.18
N ILE A 7 -11.81 13.67 15.32
CA ILE A 7 -12.57 12.50 14.90
C ILE A 7 -12.27 12.23 13.44
N VAL A 8 -11.71 11.05 13.14
CA VAL A 8 -11.46 10.58 11.79
C VAL A 8 -12.52 9.55 11.41
N VAL A 9 -13.16 9.72 10.27
CA VAL A 9 -14.21 8.82 9.79
C VAL A 9 -13.70 7.99 8.61
N GLY A 10 -13.67 6.67 8.79
CA GLY A 10 -13.20 5.69 7.83
C GLY A 10 -11.77 5.22 8.08
N SER A 11 -11.59 3.90 8.08
CA SER A 11 -10.32 3.21 8.37
C SER A 11 -9.54 2.80 7.10
N GLY A 12 -9.80 3.44 5.96
CA GLY A 12 -8.92 3.32 4.79
C GLY A 12 -7.55 3.95 5.05
N ALA A 13 -6.60 3.74 4.15
CA ALA A 13 -5.21 4.21 4.33
C ALA A 13 -5.12 5.70 4.68
N GLY A 14 -5.89 6.56 3.99
CA GLY A 14 -5.90 7.99 4.27
C GLY A 14 -6.40 8.34 5.67
N GLY A 15 -7.49 7.68 6.12
CA GLY A 15 -8.05 7.89 7.45
C GLY A 15 -7.09 7.40 8.54
N MET A 16 -6.57 6.18 8.41
CA MET A 16 -5.58 5.65 9.36
C MET A 16 -4.35 6.55 9.45
N LEU A 17 -3.80 6.96 8.31
CA LEU A 17 -2.61 7.81 8.29
C LEU A 17 -2.88 9.19 8.89
N ALA A 18 -4.05 9.77 8.63
CA ALA A 18 -4.47 11.03 9.24
C ALA A 18 -4.61 10.91 10.77
N ALA A 19 -5.19 9.80 11.25
CA ALA A 19 -5.33 9.54 12.68
C ALA A 19 -3.96 9.37 13.36
N ILE A 20 -3.07 8.57 12.76
CA ILE A 20 -1.69 8.39 13.27
C ILE A 20 -0.96 9.73 13.31
N ARG A 21 -1.02 10.50 12.22
CA ARG A 21 -0.34 11.79 12.17
C ARG A 21 -0.87 12.79 13.18
N ALA A 22 -2.18 12.85 13.39
CA ALA A 22 -2.78 13.71 14.40
C ALA A 22 -2.34 13.28 15.81
N HIS A 23 -2.28 11.98 16.07
CA HIS A 23 -1.76 11.44 17.33
C HIS A 23 -0.28 11.79 17.54
N ASP A 24 0.57 11.64 16.51
CA ASP A 24 1.99 12.03 16.57
C ASP A 24 2.19 13.52 16.90
N LEU A 25 1.20 14.35 16.58
CA LEU A 25 1.18 15.77 16.94
C LEU A 25 0.62 16.05 18.35
N GLY A 26 0.35 14.99 19.13
CA GLY A 26 -0.11 15.09 20.51
C GLY A 26 -1.62 15.25 20.67
N LEU A 27 -2.40 15.10 19.60
CA LEU A 27 -3.86 15.21 19.64
C LEU A 27 -4.51 13.89 20.08
N LYS A 28 -5.62 14.00 20.82
CA LYS A 28 -6.47 12.85 21.16
C LYS A 28 -7.41 12.56 20.01
N VAL A 29 -7.25 11.38 19.42
CA VAL A 29 -7.92 11.01 18.17
C VAL A 29 -8.87 9.84 18.40
N ILE A 30 -10.03 9.88 17.76
CA ILE A 30 -10.91 8.72 17.58
C ILE A 30 -11.02 8.43 16.09
N LEU A 31 -10.79 7.16 15.70
CA LEU A 31 -11.05 6.64 14.36
C LEU A 31 -12.35 5.83 14.37
N LEU A 32 -13.31 6.22 13.55
CA LEU A 32 -14.59 5.54 13.39
C LEU A 32 -14.64 4.78 12.07
N GLU A 33 -15.11 3.54 12.12
CA GLU A 33 -15.34 2.71 10.93
C GLU A 33 -16.81 2.22 10.95
N LYS A 34 -17.51 2.34 9.82
CA LYS A 34 -18.91 1.93 9.70
C LYS A 34 -19.12 0.43 9.56
N SER A 35 -18.07 -0.28 9.07
CA SER A 35 -18.11 -1.72 8.82
C SER A 35 -17.56 -2.48 10.04
N ASP A 36 -17.94 -3.74 10.15
CA ASP A 36 -17.33 -4.70 11.08
C ASP A 36 -15.88 -5.04 10.71
N ARG A 37 -15.45 -4.66 9.49
CA ARG A 37 -14.10 -4.87 8.97
C ARG A 37 -13.44 -3.56 8.60
N TYR A 38 -12.25 -3.32 9.14
CA TYR A 38 -11.47 -2.13 8.83
C TYR A 38 -10.64 -2.26 7.54
N GLY A 39 -10.18 -1.14 7.03
CA GLY A 39 -9.25 -1.02 5.91
C GLY A 39 -9.88 -0.52 4.61
N GLY A 40 -11.21 -0.45 4.52
CA GLY A 40 -11.92 0.10 3.38
C GLY A 40 -11.50 -0.51 2.04
N THR A 41 -11.57 0.25 0.96
CA THR A 41 -11.08 -0.14 -0.37
C THR A 41 -9.56 -0.22 -0.43
N SER A 42 -8.85 0.47 0.45
CA SER A 42 -7.38 0.40 0.53
C SER A 42 -6.90 -1.02 0.84
N ALA A 43 -7.57 -1.76 1.72
CA ALA A 43 -7.25 -3.16 2.00
C ALA A 43 -7.44 -4.07 0.78
N GLN A 44 -8.35 -3.72 -0.12
CA GLN A 44 -8.66 -4.49 -1.33
C GLN A 44 -7.82 -4.09 -2.55
N SER A 45 -7.10 -2.98 -2.46
CA SER A 45 -6.26 -2.44 -3.55
C SER A 45 -4.93 -3.17 -3.70
N GLY A 46 -4.17 -2.81 -4.74
CA GLY A 46 -2.78 -3.20 -4.91
C GLY A 46 -1.83 -2.62 -3.86
N GLY A 47 -2.28 -1.70 -3.01
CA GLY A 47 -1.48 -1.07 -1.96
C GLY A 47 -0.34 -0.18 -2.47
N ALA A 48 -0.24 0.03 -3.78
CA ALA A 48 0.79 0.87 -4.37
C ALA A 48 0.49 2.36 -4.14
N ILE A 49 1.55 3.15 -4.07
CA ILE A 49 1.49 4.61 -4.01
C ILE A 49 2.27 5.20 -5.17
N TRP A 50 1.82 6.34 -5.68
CA TRP A 50 2.50 7.07 -6.75
C TRP A 50 3.23 8.27 -6.14
N ILE A 51 4.54 8.23 -6.12
CA ILE A 51 5.40 9.24 -5.51
C ILE A 51 6.43 9.70 -6.54
N PRO A 52 6.26 10.89 -7.12
CA PRO A 52 7.25 11.42 -8.04
C PRO A 52 8.51 11.84 -7.28
N ASN A 53 9.62 11.92 -8.03
CA ASN A 53 10.91 12.38 -7.53
C ASN A 53 11.36 11.67 -6.23
N ASN A 54 10.95 10.40 -6.06
CA ASN A 54 11.40 9.57 -4.93
C ASN A 54 12.82 9.03 -5.18
N TYR A 55 13.41 8.39 -4.18
CA TYR A 55 14.78 7.84 -4.22
C TYR A 55 15.02 6.78 -5.31
N SER A 56 13.99 6.26 -5.95
CA SER A 56 14.04 5.27 -7.03
C SER A 56 13.48 5.80 -8.36
N SER A 57 13.16 7.08 -8.42
CA SER A 57 12.67 7.72 -9.64
C SER A 57 13.69 7.68 -10.77
N HIS A 58 13.21 7.72 -11.99
CA HIS A 58 14.05 7.87 -13.18
C HIS A 58 14.95 9.12 -13.05
N PRO A 59 16.22 9.08 -13.47
CA PRO A 59 17.15 10.20 -13.32
C PRO A 59 16.70 11.55 -13.88
N GLY A 60 15.75 11.55 -14.81
CA GLY A 60 15.14 12.77 -15.35
C GLY A 60 13.85 13.20 -14.67
N ASP A 61 13.44 12.53 -13.60
CA ASP A 61 12.24 12.91 -12.86
C ASP A 61 12.46 14.16 -12.01
N SER A 62 11.42 14.97 -11.90
CA SER A 62 11.45 16.19 -11.10
C SER A 62 10.05 16.59 -10.63
N THR A 63 10.00 17.54 -9.69
CA THR A 63 8.74 18.12 -9.22
C THR A 63 7.97 18.79 -10.35
N GLU A 64 8.69 19.47 -11.26
CA GLU A 64 8.11 20.17 -12.43
C GLU A 64 7.53 19.17 -13.43
N ALA A 65 8.25 18.07 -13.73
CA ALA A 65 7.76 17.01 -14.60
C ALA A 65 6.51 16.35 -13.99
N ALA A 66 6.53 16.06 -12.69
CA ALA A 66 5.38 15.51 -11.97
C ALA A 66 4.17 16.44 -12.02
N LEU A 67 4.38 17.75 -11.81
CA LEU A 67 3.31 18.75 -11.89
C LEU A 67 2.72 18.84 -13.31
N ALA A 68 3.55 18.83 -14.34
CA ALA A 68 3.11 18.86 -15.74
C ALA A 68 2.23 17.61 -16.04
N TYR A 69 2.67 16.43 -15.58
CA TYR A 69 1.90 15.21 -15.72
C TYR A 69 0.55 15.29 -14.99
N LEU A 70 0.54 15.68 -13.72
CA LEU A 70 -0.66 15.81 -12.92
C LEU A 70 -1.67 16.79 -13.50
N LYS A 71 -1.20 17.93 -14.01
CA LYS A 71 -2.06 18.94 -14.70
C LYS A 71 -2.73 18.33 -15.92
N THR A 72 -1.98 17.57 -16.71
CA THR A 72 -2.50 16.93 -17.93
C THR A 72 -3.56 15.88 -17.60
N VAL A 73 -3.28 14.97 -16.66
CA VAL A 73 -4.20 13.85 -16.35
C VAL A 73 -5.41 14.25 -15.52
N THR A 74 -5.37 15.40 -14.85
CA THR A 74 -6.53 15.90 -14.09
C THR A 74 -7.41 16.86 -14.87
N GLU A 75 -6.95 17.32 -16.06
CA GLU A 75 -7.73 18.16 -16.98
C GLU A 75 -8.42 19.37 -16.30
N GLY A 76 -7.76 19.95 -15.29
CA GLY A 76 -8.29 21.07 -14.51
C GLY A 76 -9.30 20.71 -13.41
N ALA A 77 -9.63 19.42 -13.22
CA ALA A 77 -10.53 18.97 -12.15
C ALA A 77 -9.97 19.22 -10.75
N VAL A 78 -8.64 19.41 -10.62
CA VAL A 78 -7.96 19.65 -9.35
C VAL A 78 -7.23 21.00 -9.42
N PRO A 79 -7.39 21.88 -8.40
CA PRO A 79 -6.67 23.15 -8.34
C PRO A 79 -5.15 22.95 -8.41
N GLU A 80 -4.47 23.72 -9.25
CA GLU A 80 -3.03 23.61 -9.48
C GLU A 80 -2.21 23.69 -8.20
N ALA A 81 -2.61 24.54 -7.24
CA ALA A 81 -1.94 24.67 -5.96
C ALA A 81 -1.91 23.34 -5.16
N LYS A 82 -2.97 22.51 -5.28
CA LYS A 82 -2.99 21.17 -4.66
C LYS A 82 -2.06 20.20 -5.37
N LEU A 83 -2.01 20.25 -6.71
CA LEU A 83 -1.13 19.40 -7.50
C LEU A 83 0.34 19.74 -7.22
N ALA A 84 0.68 21.02 -7.19
CA ALA A 84 2.01 21.50 -6.86
C ALA A 84 2.42 21.06 -5.45
N ARG A 85 1.54 21.24 -4.46
CA ARG A 85 1.80 20.81 -3.09
C ARG A 85 1.98 19.31 -2.98
N TYR A 86 1.18 18.52 -3.71
CA TYR A 86 1.36 17.07 -3.75
C TYR A 86 2.72 16.69 -4.35
N ALA A 87 3.10 17.25 -5.50
CA ALA A 87 4.37 16.94 -6.14
C ALA A 87 5.57 17.30 -5.25
N GLU A 88 5.47 18.39 -4.48
CA GLU A 88 6.52 18.84 -3.56
C GLU A 88 6.65 17.96 -2.31
N VAL A 89 5.53 17.59 -1.67
CA VAL A 89 5.61 16.97 -0.33
C VAL A 89 5.52 15.46 -0.33
N SER A 90 4.98 14.86 -1.38
CA SER A 90 4.75 13.40 -1.43
C SER A 90 6.04 12.59 -1.29
N VAL A 91 7.18 13.15 -1.69
CA VAL A 91 8.52 12.54 -1.54
C VAL A 91 8.87 12.21 -0.09
N GLN A 92 8.24 12.86 0.89
CA GLN A 92 8.45 12.59 2.31
C GLN A 92 7.68 11.36 2.80
N MET A 93 6.64 10.94 2.07
CA MET A 93 5.73 9.87 2.47
C MET A 93 6.42 8.51 2.66
N PRO A 94 7.31 8.03 1.77
CA PRO A 94 7.97 6.74 1.96
C PRO A 94 8.80 6.68 3.25
N ALA A 95 9.50 7.76 3.61
CA ALA A 95 10.28 7.83 4.84
C ALA A 95 9.37 7.82 6.08
N TYR A 96 8.28 8.57 6.06
CA TYR A 96 7.30 8.58 7.14
C TYR A 96 6.63 7.21 7.31
N LEU A 97 6.18 6.57 6.24
CA LEU A 97 5.63 5.22 6.29
C LEU A 97 6.64 4.20 6.82
N ALA A 98 7.91 4.31 6.41
CA ALA A 98 8.98 3.44 6.92
C ALA A 98 9.18 3.60 8.43
N SER A 99 9.07 4.82 8.99
CA SER A 99 9.14 5.05 10.43
C SER A 99 7.99 4.39 11.20
N LEU A 100 6.85 4.17 10.53
CA LEU A 100 5.71 3.41 11.04
C LEU A 100 5.83 1.89 10.81
N GLY A 101 6.94 1.41 10.22
CA GLY A 101 7.15 0.02 9.86
C GLY A 101 6.45 -0.43 8.57
N VAL A 102 5.91 0.49 7.79
CA VAL A 102 5.32 0.24 6.46
C VAL A 102 6.35 0.56 5.39
N HIS A 103 6.98 -0.45 4.82
CA HIS A 103 8.07 -0.26 3.88
C HIS A 103 7.59 -0.36 2.44
N TYR A 104 8.02 0.59 1.63
CA TYR A 104 7.80 0.63 0.19
C TYR A 104 9.08 0.37 -0.59
N TYR A 105 8.94 -0.10 -1.82
CA TYR A 105 10.05 -0.34 -2.73
C TYR A 105 9.61 -0.12 -4.17
N VAL A 106 10.58 0.14 -5.04
CA VAL A 106 10.41 0.05 -6.48
C VAL A 106 11.25 -1.15 -6.93
N ASP A 107 10.63 -2.07 -7.65
CA ASP A 107 11.35 -3.19 -8.26
C ASP A 107 11.82 -2.76 -9.65
N PRO A 108 13.14 -2.65 -9.90
CA PRO A 108 13.66 -2.20 -11.18
C PRO A 108 13.14 -2.95 -12.41
N PRO A 109 12.93 -4.29 -12.39
CA PRO A 109 12.32 -4.99 -13.51
C PRO A 109 10.82 -4.68 -13.69
N LEU A 110 10.18 -4.07 -12.68
CA LEU A 110 8.74 -3.86 -12.60
C LEU A 110 8.38 -2.37 -12.48
N THR A 111 9.32 -1.48 -12.79
CA THR A 111 9.02 -0.05 -12.83
C THR A 111 7.93 0.19 -13.87
N ALA A 112 6.69 0.28 -13.39
CA ALA A 112 5.58 0.61 -14.26
C ALA A 112 5.72 2.06 -14.76
N PRO A 113 5.59 2.31 -16.05
CA PRO A 113 5.47 3.68 -16.56
C PRO A 113 4.20 4.32 -16.01
N ASP A 114 4.15 5.63 -16.08
CA ASP A 114 2.90 6.33 -15.80
C ASP A 114 1.79 5.87 -16.75
N TYR A 115 0.52 5.88 -16.28
CA TYR A 115 -0.62 5.36 -17.05
C TYR A 115 -0.83 6.02 -18.41
N TYR A 116 -0.40 7.28 -18.54
CA TYR A 116 -0.45 8.05 -19.79
C TYR A 116 0.97 8.39 -20.24
N PRO A 117 1.70 7.44 -20.82
CA PRO A 117 3.14 7.60 -21.07
C PRO A 117 3.46 8.68 -22.11
N SER A 118 2.46 9.11 -22.92
CA SER A 118 2.61 10.20 -23.89
C SER A 118 2.28 11.57 -23.30
N ALA A 119 1.81 11.65 -22.06
CA ALA A 119 1.48 12.93 -21.44
C ALA A 119 2.75 13.72 -21.09
N PRO A 120 2.73 15.06 -21.20
CA PRO A 120 3.82 15.90 -20.73
C PRO A 120 4.22 15.57 -19.31
N GLY A 121 5.52 15.39 -19.07
CA GLY A 121 6.05 15.06 -17.74
C GLY A 121 5.82 13.62 -17.27
N ALA A 122 5.31 12.74 -18.14
CA ALA A 122 5.21 11.30 -17.82
C ALA A 122 6.60 10.70 -17.58
N SER A 123 6.68 9.76 -16.61
CA SER A 123 7.89 9.01 -16.32
C SER A 123 7.82 7.61 -16.93
N PRO A 124 8.94 7.09 -17.49
CA PRO A 124 9.00 5.71 -17.95
C PRO A 124 8.97 4.69 -16.80
N GLY A 125 9.04 5.15 -15.56
CA GLY A 125 8.94 4.30 -14.37
C GLY A 125 9.50 4.96 -13.10
N GLY A 126 9.44 4.23 -12.00
CA GLY A 126 10.03 4.63 -10.72
C GLY A 126 9.14 5.45 -9.81
N ARG A 127 8.02 5.99 -10.29
CA ARG A 127 7.07 6.75 -9.46
C ARG A 127 6.10 5.86 -8.68
N THR A 128 5.73 4.71 -9.25
CA THR A 128 4.87 3.73 -8.58
C THR A 128 5.70 2.88 -7.64
N MET A 129 5.41 2.96 -6.36
CA MET A 129 6.07 2.19 -5.31
C MET A 129 5.13 1.12 -4.76
N CYS A 130 5.65 -0.09 -4.54
CA CYS A 130 4.89 -1.22 -4.02
C CYS A 130 5.18 -1.42 -2.53
N VAL A 131 4.17 -1.80 -1.75
CA VAL A 131 4.34 -2.11 -0.33
C VAL A 131 4.97 -3.49 -0.14
N LYS A 132 5.94 -3.62 0.77
CA LYS A 132 6.52 -4.93 1.12
C LYS A 132 5.51 -5.78 1.88
N PRO A 133 5.50 -7.10 1.62
CA PRO A 133 4.71 -8.03 2.42
C PRO A 133 5.06 -7.98 3.90
N MET A 134 4.08 -8.28 4.76
CA MET A 134 4.28 -8.39 6.20
C MET A 134 3.69 -9.69 6.76
N ASP A 135 4.11 -10.05 7.97
CA ASP A 135 3.51 -11.15 8.71
C ASP A 135 2.24 -10.66 9.43
N GLY A 136 1.09 -11.18 9.02
CA GLY A 136 -0.20 -10.83 9.62
C GLY A 136 -0.40 -11.38 11.04
N ALA A 137 0.42 -12.33 11.50
CA ALA A 137 0.32 -12.83 12.87
C ALA A 137 0.58 -11.76 13.94
N VAL A 138 1.33 -10.72 13.58
CA VAL A 138 1.62 -9.59 14.49
C VAL A 138 0.37 -8.78 14.85
N LEU A 139 -0.73 -8.92 14.09
CA LEU A 139 -1.99 -8.24 14.33
C LEU A 139 -2.89 -8.99 15.33
N GLY A 140 -2.51 -10.22 15.74
CA GLY A 140 -3.32 -11.01 16.66
C GLY A 140 -4.76 -11.21 16.18
N GLU A 141 -5.72 -10.91 17.02
CA GLU A 141 -7.16 -11.05 16.70
C GLU A 141 -7.64 -10.00 15.69
N GLU A 142 -6.99 -8.84 15.63
CA GLU A 142 -7.33 -7.80 14.66
C GLU A 142 -7.12 -8.25 13.20
N PHE A 143 -6.26 -9.27 12.96
CA PHE A 143 -6.14 -9.89 11.64
C PHE A 143 -7.50 -10.33 11.08
N PHE A 144 -8.39 -10.85 11.91
CA PHE A 144 -9.69 -11.36 11.48
C PHE A 144 -10.71 -10.26 11.17
N ARG A 145 -10.45 -9.05 11.66
CA ARG A 145 -11.26 -7.86 11.37
C ARG A 145 -10.74 -7.06 10.17
N LEU A 146 -9.54 -7.38 9.68
CA LEU A 146 -9.01 -6.78 8.46
C LEU A 146 -9.85 -7.22 7.26
N ARG A 147 -10.33 -6.26 6.45
CA ARG A 147 -11.03 -6.52 5.19
C ARG A 147 -10.13 -7.34 4.26
N GLU A 148 -10.69 -8.42 3.71
CA GLU A 148 -9.94 -9.30 2.81
C GLU A 148 -9.60 -8.62 1.49
N GLN A 149 -8.48 -9.02 0.91
CA GLN A 149 -8.15 -8.70 -0.48
C GLN A 149 -9.19 -9.25 -1.44
N GLN A 150 -9.30 -8.64 -2.60
CA GLN A 150 -10.13 -9.19 -3.67
C GLN A 150 -9.60 -10.60 -4.07
N PRO A 151 -10.50 -11.56 -4.37
CA PRO A 151 -10.11 -12.93 -4.72
C PRO A 151 -9.10 -13.01 -5.87
N GLN A 152 -9.27 -12.17 -6.89
CA GLN A 152 -8.38 -12.10 -8.06
C GLN A 152 -6.95 -11.66 -7.74
N HIS A 153 -6.69 -11.09 -6.58
CA HIS A 153 -5.36 -10.73 -6.11
C HIS A 153 -4.67 -11.87 -5.34
N ARG A 154 -5.30 -13.02 -5.25
CA ARG A 154 -4.81 -14.18 -4.49
C ARG A 154 -4.74 -15.41 -5.39
N LEU A 155 -3.66 -16.17 -5.27
CA LEU A 155 -3.56 -17.46 -5.94
C LEU A 155 -4.56 -18.44 -5.31
N LEU A 156 -5.35 -19.12 -6.14
CA LEU A 156 -6.46 -19.97 -5.70
C LEU A 156 -7.44 -19.26 -4.74
N GLU A 157 -7.58 -17.95 -4.85
CA GLU A 157 -8.42 -17.09 -4.02
C GLU A 157 -8.07 -17.08 -2.51
N LYS A 158 -6.97 -17.69 -2.11
CA LYS A 158 -6.59 -17.91 -0.71
C LYS A 158 -5.18 -17.46 -0.39
N ILE A 159 -4.23 -17.70 -1.30
CA ILE A 159 -2.80 -17.54 -1.05
C ILE A 159 -2.35 -16.17 -1.50
N SER A 160 -1.78 -15.41 -0.60
CA SER A 160 -1.29 -14.07 -0.88
C SER A 160 -0.07 -14.12 -1.80
N ILE A 161 -0.10 -13.29 -2.84
CA ILE A 161 1.05 -13.05 -3.73
C ILE A 161 1.32 -11.55 -3.78
N ASP A 162 2.58 -11.18 -3.94
CA ASP A 162 2.94 -9.79 -4.21
C ASP A 162 3.04 -9.53 -5.72
N ILE A 163 3.29 -8.28 -6.09
CA ILE A 163 3.34 -7.88 -7.51
C ILE A 163 4.46 -8.60 -8.25
N PRO A 164 5.72 -8.68 -7.76
CA PRO A 164 6.79 -9.43 -8.41
C PRO A 164 6.45 -10.89 -8.63
N GLU A 165 5.93 -11.56 -7.60
CA GLU A 165 5.51 -12.96 -7.70
C GLU A 165 4.40 -13.14 -8.74
N GLY A 166 3.38 -12.26 -8.71
CA GLY A 166 2.29 -12.29 -9.68
C GLY A 166 2.78 -12.17 -11.12
N ILE A 167 3.68 -11.24 -11.40
CA ILE A 167 4.27 -11.05 -12.72
C ILE A 167 5.14 -12.25 -13.10
N GLN A 168 5.99 -12.74 -12.19
CA GLN A 168 6.83 -13.89 -12.45
C GLN A 168 6.02 -15.14 -12.79
N LEU A 169 4.94 -15.40 -12.08
CA LEU A 169 4.05 -16.54 -12.34
C LEU A 169 3.27 -16.38 -13.64
N SER A 170 2.73 -15.20 -13.91
CA SER A 170 1.95 -14.92 -15.13
C SER A 170 2.79 -15.04 -16.38
N ASN A 171 4.01 -14.53 -16.36
CA ASN A 171 4.93 -14.54 -17.50
C ASN A 171 5.77 -15.83 -17.58
N LYS A 172 5.63 -16.73 -16.59
CA LYS A 172 6.48 -17.93 -16.48
C LYS A 172 7.97 -17.61 -16.59
N SER A 173 8.39 -16.49 -16.00
CA SER A 173 9.75 -16.01 -16.03
C SER A 173 10.70 -16.98 -15.29
N LYS A 174 12.00 -16.88 -15.55
CA LYS A 174 13.02 -17.77 -14.94
C LYS A 174 12.78 -17.94 -13.43
N GLY A 175 12.70 -19.19 -12.97
CA GLY A 175 12.51 -19.52 -11.56
C GLY A 175 11.05 -19.56 -11.07
N TRP A 176 10.05 -19.32 -11.93
CA TRP A 176 8.64 -19.28 -11.55
C TRP A 176 8.14 -20.54 -10.83
N ILE A 177 8.63 -21.74 -11.19
CA ILE A 177 8.27 -23.00 -10.52
C ILE A 177 8.78 -22.98 -9.07
N GLY A 178 10.02 -22.54 -8.84
CA GLY A 178 10.59 -22.40 -7.49
C GLY A 178 9.81 -21.41 -6.64
N THR A 179 9.41 -20.29 -7.22
CA THR A 179 8.53 -19.30 -6.55
C THR A 179 7.19 -19.90 -6.20
N LEU A 180 6.56 -20.62 -7.13
CA LEU A 180 5.28 -21.30 -6.89
C LEU A 180 5.40 -22.31 -5.75
N LEU A 181 6.41 -23.18 -5.79
CA LEU A 181 6.65 -24.19 -4.76
C LEU A 181 6.89 -23.53 -3.39
N ARG A 182 7.67 -22.46 -3.32
CA ARG A 182 7.92 -21.69 -2.09
C ARG A 182 6.63 -21.11 -1.52
N ILE A 183 5.79 -20.51 -2.36
CA ILE A 183 4.50 -19.93 -1.96
C ILE A 183 3.60 -21.02 -1.38
N PHE A 184 3.47 -22.16 -2.06
CA PHE A 184 2.67 -23.29 -1.57
C PHE A 184 3.24 -23.87 -0.27
N ALA A 185 4.56 -24.07 -0.20
CA ALA A 185 5.21 -24.59 1.00
C ALA A 185 4.96 -23.70 2.21
N ASN A 186 5.06 -22.38 2.05
CA ASN A 186 4.79 -21.42 3.13
C ASN A 186 3.32 -21.48 3.57
N TYR A 187 2.39 -21.48 2.62
CA TYR A 187 0.97 -21.51 2.92
C TYR A 187 0.54 -22.81 3.62
N PHE A 188 0.86 -23.98 3.04
CA PHE A 188 0.45 -25.28 3.56
C PHE A 188 1.33 -25.74 4.75
N GLY A 189 2.57 -25.30 4.81
CA GLY A 189 3.49 -25.63 5.91
C GLY A 189 3.07 -25.00 7.24
N ASN A 190 2.34 -23.91 7.21
CA ASN A 190 1.88 -23.24 8.43
C ASN A 190 0.60 -23.87 9.00
N ARG A 191 0.74 -25.12 9.45
CA ARG A 191 -0.40 -25.93 9.97
C ARG A 191 -1.11 -25.27 11.15
N ARG A 192 -0.37 -24.58 12.04
CA ARG A 192 -0.95 -23.89 13.20
C ARG A 192 -1.90 -22.78 12.75
N TRP A 193 -1.49 -21.99 11.79
CA TRP A 193 -2.30 -20.92 11.20
C TRP A 193 -3.51 -21.49 10.42
N ARG A 194 -3.30 -22.54 9.61
CA ARG A 194 -4.36 -23.21 8.84
C ARG A 194 -5.50 -23.77 9.70
N ARG A 195 -5.24 -24.09 10.97
CA ARG A 195 -6.30 -24.51 11.91
C ARG A 195 -7.21 -23.37 12.34
N ARG A 196 -6.78 -22.12 12.20
CA ARG A 196 -7.53 -20.92 12.59
C ARG A 196 -8.30 -20.30 11.42
N THR A 197 -7.72 -20.34 10.21
CA THR A 197 -8.28 -19.65 9.05
C THR A 197 -7.72 -20.21 7.75
N TYR A 198 -8.52 -20.07 6.68
CA TYR A 198 -8.06 -20.32 5.32
C TYR A 198 -7.22 -19.13 4.77
N ARG A 199 -7.31 -17.96 5.36
CA ARG A 199 -6.56 -16.77 4.91
C ARG A 199 -5.07 -16.97 5.12
N ASP A 200 -4.28 -16.50 4.17
CA ASP A 200 -2.83 -16.53 4.32
C ASP A 200 -2.40 -15.65 5.49
N GLN A 201 -1.40 -16.15 6.26
CA GLN A 201 -0.76 -15.36 7.30
C GLN A 201 0.02 -14.19 6.71
N ARG A 202 0.63 -14.41 5.57
CA ARG A 202 1.35 -13.38 4.84
C ARG A 202 0.36 -12.36 4.28
N LEU A 203 0.50 -11.12 4.67
CA LEU A 203 -0.23 -10.00 4.10
C LEU A 203 0.58 -9.38 2.97
N THR A 204 -0.07 -9.09 1.85
CA THR A 204 0.51 -8.45 0.67
C THR A 204 -0.39 -7.32 0.22
N LEU A 205 0.09 -6.50 -0.72
CA LEU A 205 -0.70 -5.45 -1.36
C LEU A 205 -1.38 -4.53 -0.33
N GLY A 206 -2.63 -4.14 -0.58
CA GLY A 206 -3.41 -3.29 0.33
C GLY A 206 -3.57 -3.83 1.75
N ASN A 207 -3.61 -5.16 1.91
CA ASN A 207 -3.66 -5.78 3.25
C ASN A 207 -2.36 -5.53 4.03
N SER A 208 -1.19 -5.53 3.35
CA SER A 208 0.08 -5.19 3.99
C SER A 208 0.12 -3.72 4.42
N LEU A 209 -0.35 -2.81 3.56
CA LEU A 209 -0.45 -1.39 3.91
C LEU A 209 -1.30 -1.17 5.15
N ILE A 210 -2.54 -1.67 5.13
CA ILE A 210 -3.50 -1.46 6.23
C ILE A 210 -3.04 -2.16 7.52
N GLY A 211 -2.54 -3.40 7.41
CA GLY A 211 -2.01 -4.13 8.56
C GLY A 211 -0.81 -3.41 9.20
N GLY A 212 0.09 -2.86 8.38
CA GLY A 212 1.22 -2.07 8.87
C GLY A 212 0.78 -0.78 9.57
N LEU A 213 -0.19 -0.06 9.01
CA LEU A 213 -0.75 1.14 9.65
C LEU A 213 -1.45 0.81 10.97
N LEU A 214 -2.23 -0.28 11.03
CA LEU A 214 -2.85 -0.69 12.29
C LEU A 214 -1.81 -1.03 13.36
N LYS A 215 -0.77 -1.78 12.99
CA LYS A 215 0.32 -2.09 13.91
C LYS A 215 0.95 -0.83 14.49
N ALA A 216 1.08 0.24 13.70
CA ALA A 216 1.62 1.51 14.14
C ALA A 216 0.74 2.25 15.17
N THR A 217 -0.55 1.93 15.27
CA THR A 217 -1.44 2.49 16.29
C THR A 217 -1.32 1.82 17.66
N GLY A 218 -0.48 0.79 17.79
CA GLY A 218 -0.30 0.05 19.02
C GLY A 218 -1.27 -1.12 19.21
N GLY A 219 -2.06 -1.43 18.20
CA GLY A 219 -3.04 -2.53 18.21
C GLY A 219 -4.37 -2.13 18.81
#